data_b1a2c2ad4c943a98684fd722f8004feb
#
_entry.id   b1a2c2ad4c943a98684fd722f8004feb
#
_cell.length_a   1.000
_cell.length_b   1.000
_cell.length_c   1.000
_cell.angle_alpha   90.00
_cell.angle_beta   90.00
_cell.angle_gamma   90.00
#
_symmetry.space_group_name_H-M   'P 1'
#
loop_
_entity.id
_entity.type
_entity.pdbx_description
1 polymer ?
#
loop_
_entity_poly.entity_id
_entity_poly.type
_entity_poly.pdbx_seq_one_letter_code
_entity_poly.pdbx_strand_id
1 'polypeptide(L)'
;MDIKKLDKKWWKKEVGYQIYPRSFYDSNNDGIGDLNGITEKLDYLKNLGITLIWVCPIFKSPMDDNGYDISDYYDVNPEFGTKEDLEKLIAEAEKRGIKVILDLVINHTSDEHEWFLEALKNPESKYRNYYIFKRGENGLPPTNWRSHFGGSAWEKVEGEADEDGNEMYYLHLFTKKQPDLNWENPEVRKELYKMVNYWLEKGIAGFRVDAINSIKKDARYLDLPVDGADGMAHNVEYTLNQPGIEEFLSELAKETFKKYNAMTVAETPMLEYERYNDFIGDDGFFTMIFDFSYTDLDMIKDGFYYSLRDIPTVELRDKIFESQLTQQKYGWGAPFLENHDLPRSLNKFFGEKANETNAKLLANVFFFLRGTPFIYQGQEIGMDNFVRNDISEFDDIASKDQYQRALGEGFSSEEALYFVNKRSRDNSRTPMQWGNSKNAGFSKDENSKSWIKLTGSQATTNVADQINDKDSIFSHYKKMIDLRQNGKYSDCLTFGDFISVPLENEKIIAYVRKYGNQKVLCISNFSELKQEVKLSEIAKALGEKEIKIGEILINNFDGFEKDGEKVVFEGFQSLLVEI
;
A
#
# COMPACT_ATOMS: atom_id res chain seq x y z
N MET A 1 22.78 4.19 9.01
CA MET A 1 22.63 3.14 10.10
C MET A 1 23.23 1.82 9.62
N ASP A 2 23.92 1.07 10.46
CA ASP A 2 24.41 -0.26 10.09
C ASP A 2 23.38 -1.32 10.50
N ILE A 3 22.44 -1.62 9.59
CA ILE A 3 21.33 -2.57 9.81
C ILE A 3 21.82 -4.01 10.09
N LYS A 4 23.05 -4.37 9.69
CA LYS A 4 23.63 -5.69 10.00
C LYS A 4 23.85 -5.91 11.50
N LYS A 5 23.92 -4.81 12.26
CA LYS A 5 24.11 -4.83 13.72
C LYS A 5 22.81 -4.83 14.52
N LEU A 6 21.67 -4.64 13.84
CA LEU A 6 20.36 -4.72 14.50
C LEU A 6 20.03 -6.15 14.88
N ASP A 7 19.19 -6.31 15.91
CA ASP A 7 18.64 -7.61 16.28
C ASP A 7 17.96 -8.28 15.09
N LYS A 8 18.02 -9.60 15.03
CA LYS A 8 17.24 -10.34 14.03
C LYS A 8 15.76 -10.04 14.21
N LYS A 9 15.05 -9.83 13.08
CA LYS A 9 13.62 -9.50 13.08
C LYS A 9 13.29 -8.17 13.79
N TRP A 10 14.22 -7.22 13.79
CA TRP A 10 14.07 -5.87 14.38
C TRP A 10 12.81 -5.14 13.90
N TRP A 11 12.39 -5.38 12.67
CA TRP A 11 11.22 -4.76 12.03
C TRP A 11 9.89 -5.04 12.74
N LYS A 12 9.80 -6.10 13.55
CA LYS A 12 8.57 -6.45 14.26
C LYS A 12 8.11 -5.40 15.27
N LYS A 13 9.05 -4.61 15.80
CA LYS A 13 8.76 -3.54 16.77
C LYS A 13 8.44 -2.20 16.12
N GLU A 14 8.72 -2.07 14.81
CA GLU A 14 8.55 -0.81 14.11
C GLU A 14 7.08 -0.45 13.91
N VAL A 15 6.86 0.86 13.72
CA VAL A 15 5.62 1.44 13.21
C VAL A 15 5.99 2.19 11.95
N GLY A 16 5.47 1.70 10.82
CA GLY A 16 5.73 2.23 9.51
C GLY A 16 4.81 3.40 9.17
N TYR A 17 5.36 4.38 8.45
CA TYR A 17 4.61 5.48 7.87
C TYR A 17 4.97 5.60 6.39
N GLN A 18 4.00 5.49 5.51
CA GLN A 18 4.20 5.63 4.08
C GLN A 18 4.13 7.08 3.66
N ILE A 19 5.15 7.53 2.94
CA ILE A 19 5.26 8.87 2.37
C ILE A 19 5.17 8.79 0.85
N TYR A 20 4.21 9.52 0.27
CA TYR A 20 4.14 9.81 -1.15
C TYR A 20 4.82 11.17 -1.38
N PRO A 21 6.10 11.21 -1.81
CA PRO A 21 6.95 12.40 -1.75
C PRO A 21 6.31 13.61 -2.41
N ARG A 22 5.76 13.41 -3.61
CA ARG A 22 5.17 14.45 -4.46
C ARG A 22 4.08 15.27 -3.75
N SER A 23 3.44 14.68 -2.74
CA SER A 23 2.32 15.27 -2.00
C SER A 23 2.56 15.40 -0.49
N PHE A 24 3.78 15.22 0.00
CA PHE A 24 4.04 15.29 1.44
C PHE A 24 4.32 16.72 1.92
N TYR A 25 5.39 17.36 1.44
CA TYR A 25 5.73 18.75 1.74
C TYR A 25 6.68 19.32 0.70
N ASP A 26 6.31 20.47 0.15
CA ASP A 26 7.07 21.23 -0.83
C ASP A 26 7.98 22.25 -0.14
N SER A 27 9.30 21.99 -0.11
CA SER A 27 10.28 22.83 0.59
C SER A 27 10.76 24.02 -0.24
N ASN A 28 10.66 23.94 -1.57
CA ASN A 28 11.19 24.90 -2.54
C ASN A 28 10.13 25.81 -3.19
N ASN A 29 8.84 25.55 -2.92
CA ASN A 29 7.65 26.27 -3.41
C ASN A 29 7.40 26.13 -4.93
N ASP A 30 7.77 25.00 -5.53
CA ASP A 30 7.48 24.69 -6.94
C ASP A 30 6.15 23.94 -7.14
N GLY A 31 5.48 23.58 -6.06
CA GLY A 31 4.20 22.87 -6.06
C GLY A 31 4.33 21.34 -5.97
N ILE A 32 5.54 20.83 -5.84
CA ILE A 32 5.87 19.41 -5.76
C ILE A 32 6.59 19.14 -4.43
N GLY A 33 6.13 18.15 -3.69
CA GLY A 33 6.83 17.73 -2.46
C GLY A 33 8.17 17.07 -2.77
N ASP A 34 9.14 17.20 -1.86
CA ASP A 34 10.53 16.84 -2.10
C ASP A 34 11.22 16.20 -0.87
N LEU A 35 12.45 15.68 -1.05
CA LEU A 35 13.25 15.03 0.00
C LEU A 35 13.63 15.98 1.15
N ASN A 36 13.87 17.24 0.85
CA ASN A 36 14.12 18.24 1.87
C ASN A 36 12.86 18.53 2.67
N GLY A 37 11.68 18.52 2.00
CA GLY A 37 10.38 18.62 2.65
C GLY A 37 10.12 17.45 3.61
N ILE A 38 10.45 16.22 3.22
CA ILE A 38 10.39 15.07 4.14
C ILE A 38 11.33 15.30 5.33
N THR A 39 12.53 15.76 5.06
CA THR A 39 13.54 16.05 6.11
C THR A 39 13.05 17.11 7.11
N GLU A 40 12.38 18.17 6.63
CA GLU A 40 11.79 19.22 7.48
C GLU A 40 10.65 18.69 8.38
N LYS A 41 9.98 17.61 7.99
CA LYS A 41 8.84 17.01 8.71
C LYS A 41 9.21 15.80 9.59
N LEU A 42 10.48 15.43 9.68
CA LEU A 42 10.90 14.30 10.52
C LEU A 42 10.57 14.48 12.02
N ASP A 43 10.58 15.71 12.53
CA ASP A 43 10.21 15.98 13.92
C ASP A 43 8.71 15.76 14.18
N TYR A 44 7.86 16.02 13.20
CA TYR A 44 6.43 15.67 13.22
C TYR A 44 6.25 14.15 13.32
N LEU A 45 6.93 13.40 12.45
CA LEU A 45 6.86 11.93 12.44
C LEU A 45 7.39 11.34 13.76
N LYS A 46 8.47 11.91 14.29
CA LYS A 46 9.00 11.53 15.62
C LYS A 46 8.01 11.82 16.73
N ASN A 47 7.32 12.98 16.70
CA ASN A 47 6.28 13.33 17.68
C ASN A 47 5.08 12.39 17.63
N LEU A 48 4.69 11.93 16.43
CA LEU A 48 3.63 10.92 16.25
C LEU A 48 4.06 9.55 16.83
N GLY A 49 5.38 9.26 16.88
CA GLY A 49 5.94 8.00 17.37
C GLY A 49 6.39 7.06 16.26
N ILE A 50 6.52 7.55 15.02
CA ILE A 50 6.98 6.77 13.86
C ILE A 50 8.44 6.37 14.02
N THR A 51 8.77 5.12 13.70
CA THR A 51 10.11 4.55 13.78
C THR A 51 10.65 4.06 12.44
N LEU A 52 9.78 4.00 11.42
CA LEU A 52 10.11 3.59 10.08
C LEU A 52 9.34 4.44 9.07
N ILE A 53 10.00 4.95 8.04
CA ILE A 53 9.33 5.56 6.89
C ILE A 53 9.57 4.73 5.63
N TRP A 54 8.50 4.51 4.87
CA TRP A 54 8.55 4.01 3.51
C TRP A 54 8.34 5.20 2.57
N VAL A 55 9.36 5.50 1.77
CA VAL A 55 9.32 6.55 0.77
C VAL A 55 8.98 5.92 -0.59
N CYS A 56 7.85 6.32 -1.18
CA CYS A 56 7.46 5.92 -2.56
C CYS A 56 8.53 6.34 -3.57
N PRO A 57 8.49 5.88 -4.84
CA PRO A 57 9.60 6.02 -5.76
C PRO A 57 10.14 7.43 -5.90
N ILE A 58 11.45 7.55 -5.78
CA ILE A 58 12.20 8.82 -5.90
C ILE A 58 13.31 8.76 -6.94
N PHE A 59 13.50 7.59 -7.58
CA PHE A 59 14.52 7.43 -8.59
C PHE A 59 14.16 8.20 -9.85
N LYS A 60 15.16 8.46 -10.69
CA LYS A 60 14.97 9.21 -11.94
C LYS A 60 13.92 8.55 -12.82
N SER A 61 12.94 9.33 -13.23
CA SER A 61 11.73 8.88 -13.93
C SER A 61 11.18 10.01 -14.79
N PRO A 62 10.60 9.72 -15.96
CA PRO A 62 9.79 10.69 -16.71
C PRO A 62 8.43 10.96 -16.08
N MET A 63 8.06 10.25 -15.01
CA MET A 63 6.85 10.46 -14.19
C MET A 63 5.53 10.11 -14.91
N ASP A 64 5.54 9.20 -15.87
CA ASP A 64 4.33 8.72 -16.56
C ASP A 64 3.39 8.00 -15.58
N ASP A 65 3.95 7.18 -14.69
CA ASP A 65 3.25 6.55 -13.57
C ASP A 65 3.82 7.02 -12.22
N ASN A 66 3.97 8.33 -12.08
CA ASN A 66 4.35 8.99 -10.82
C ASN A 66 5.58 8.39 -10.12
N GLY A 67 6.61 8.01 -10.91
CA GLY A 67 7.89 7.51 -10.43
C GLY A 67 8.06 5.99 -10.49
N TYR A 68 6.99 5.22 -10.78
CA TYR A 68 7.09 3.78 -10.99
C TYR A 68 7.66 3.39 -12.36
N ASP A 69 7.89 4.35 -13.24
CA ASP A 69 8.56 4.24 -14.54
C ASP A 69 10.02 4.72 -14.41
N ILE A 70 10.90 3.88 -13.86
CA ILE A 70 12.28 4.25 -13.50
C ILE A 70 13.19 4.23 -14.72
N SER A 71 13.82 5.38 -15.04
CA SER A 71 14.81 5.53 -16.13
C SER A 71 16.27 5.41 -15.68
N ASP A 72 16.56 5.60 -14.39
CA ASP A 72 17.88 5.38 -13.79
C ASP A 72 17.72 5.01 -12.31
N TYR A 73 18.13 3.79 -11.97
CA TYR A 73 18.07 3.27 -10.59
C TYR A 73 19.13 3.85 -9.64
N TYR A 74 20.14 4.53 -10.15
CA TYR A 74 21.27 5.02 -9.36
C TYR A 74 21.22 6.53 -9.11
N ASP A 75 20.18 7.21 -9.61
CA ASP A 75 20.02 8.64 -9.43
C ASP A 75 18.63 9.00 -8.91
N VAL A 76 18.54 10.15 -8.22
CA VAL A 76 17.28 10.70 -7.70
C VAL A 76 16.63 11.56 -8.78
N ASN A 77 15.30 11.51 -8.87
CA ASN A 77 14.56 12.38 -9.77
C ASN A 77 14.77 13.85 -9.36
N PRO A 78 15.16 14.73 -10.32
CA PRO A 78 15.38 16.15 -10.03
C PRO A 78 14.18 16.88 -9.42
N GLU A 79 12.93 16.41 -9.64
CA GLU A 79 11.73 16.93 -8.96
C GLU A 79 11.80 16.75 -7.45
N PHE A 80 12.46 15.70 -6.97
CA PHE A 80 12.54 15.38 -5.54
C PHE A 80 13.84 15.82 -4.88
N GLY A 81 14.82 16.25 -5.65
CA GLY A 81 16.12 16.70 -5.15
C GLY A 81 17.30 15.92 -5.71
N THR A 82 18.32 15.68 -4.89
CA THR A 82 19.59 15.05 -5.28
C THR A 82 19.87 13.81 -4.42
N LYS A 83 20.91 13.05 -4.82
CA LYS A 83 21.42 11.93 -3.96
C LYS A 83 21.91 12.43 -2.61
N GLU A 84 22.50 13.62 -2.55
CA GLU A 84 22.94 14.25 -1.31
C GLU A 84 21.76 14.59 -0.40
N ASP A 85 20.62 15.00 -0.96
CA ASP A 85 19.39 15.23 -0.20
C ASP A 85 18.83 13.92 0.38
N LEU A 86 18.90 12.81 -0.36
CA LEU A 86 18.52 11.49 0.13
C LEU A 86 19.48 11.02 1.26
N GLU A 87 20.79 11.18 1.08
CA GLU A 87 21.77 10.84 2.11
C GLU A 87 21.55 11.68 3.38
N LYS A 88 21.22 12.96 3.23
CA LYS A 88 20.82 13.85 4.32
C LYS A 88 19.55 13.37 5.02
N LEU A 89 18.51 13.00 4.26
CA LEU A 89 17.27 12.45 4.83
C LEU A 89 17.56 11.21 5.68
N ILE A 90 18.33 10.26 5.16
CA ILE A 90 18.72 9.03 5.87
C ILE A 90 19.45 9.38 7.19
N ALA A 91 20.41 10.29 7.12
CA ALA A 91 21.19 10.69 8.30
C ALA A 91 20.35 11.43 9.35
N GLU A 92 19.45 12.32 8.93
CA GLU A 92 18.57 13.07 9.84
C GLU A 92 17.47 12.17 10.44
N ALA A 93 16.95 11.19 9.68
CA ALA A 93 16.03 10.18 10.18
C ALA A 93 16.72 9.30 11.25
N GLU A 94 17.94 8.83 10.98
CA GLU A 94 18.72 8.03 11.94
C GLU A 94 18.94 8.75 13.28
N LYS A 95 19.26 10.04 13.28
CA LYS A 95 19.39 10.85 14.51
C LYS A 95 18.11 10.85 15.36
N ARG A 96 16.96 10.67 14.74
CA ARG A 96 15.64 10.61 15.37
C ARG A 96 15.17 9.20 15.71
N GLY A 97 15.98 8.19 15.37
CA GLY A 97 15.64 6.76 15.53
C GLY A 97 14.63 6.27 14.49
N ILE A 98 14.47 6.99 13.38
CA ILE A 98 13.61 6.62 12.27
C ILE A 98 14.45 5.93 11.19
N LYS A 99 14.01 4.77 10.75
CA LYS A 99 14.61 4.01 9.64
C LYS A 99 13.95 4.40 8.32
N VAL A 100 14.69 4.31 7.24
CA VAL A 100 14.20 4.64 5.90
C VAL A 100 14.22 3.39 5.04
N ILE A 101 13.09 3.03 4.42
CA ILE A 101 13.02 2.06 3.33
C ILE A 101 12.54 2.77 2.06
N LEU A 102 13.01 2.30 0.92
CA LEU A 102 12.65 2.82 -0.39
C LEU A 102 11.73 1.86 -1.13
N ASP A 103 11.10 2.35 -2.18
CA ASP A 103 10.36 1.51 -3.12
C ASP A 103 11.33 0.83 -4.11
N LEU A 104 11.12 -0.45 -4.39
CA LEU A 104 11.93 -1.25 -5.29
C LEU A 104 11.05 -1.74 -6.44
N VAL A 105 11.13 -1.07 -7.58
CA VAL A 105 10.39 -1.37 -8.80
C VAL A 105 11.29 -2.14 -9.74
N ILE A 106 11.07 -3.45 -9.86
CA ILE A 106 11.95 -4.35 -10.63
C ILE A 106 11.20 -5.33 -11.53
N ASN A 107 9.88 -5.17 -11.68
CA ASN A 107 9.13 -5.88 -12.72
C ASN A 107 9.39 -5.28 -14.12
N HIS A 108 9.57 -3.97 -14.20
CA HIS A 108 9.71 -3.18 -15.42
C HIS A 108 10.67 -2.01 -15.22
N THR A 109 11.04 -1.33 -16.29
CA THR A 109 11.72 -0.03 -16.27
C THR A 109 10.88 1.01 -17.00
N SER A 110 11.33 2.28 -17.02
CA SER A 110 10.84 3.24 -18.01
C SER A 110 11.26 2.83 -19.42
N ASP A 111 10.49 3.22 -20.42
CA ASP A 111 10.88 3.19 -21.84
C ASP A 111 12.05 4.16 -22.14
N GLU A 112 12.34 5.10 -21.23
CA GLU A 112 13.50 6.01 -21.29
C GLU A 112 14.75 5.45 -20.58
N HIS A 113 14.69 4.23 -20.02
CA HIS A 113 15.86 3.57 -19.44
C HIS A 113 16.89 3.23 -20.52
N GLU A 114 18.18 3.46 -20.26
CA GLU A 114 19.25 3.24 -21.22
C GLU A 114 19.25 1.83 -21.84
N TRP A 115 18.88 0.80 -21.05
CA TRP A 115 18.78 -0.58 -21.53
C TRP A 115 17.68 -0.74 -22.59
N PHE A 116 16.53 -0.10 -22.38
CA PHE A 116 15.41 -0.20 -23.31
C PHE A 116 15.67 0.60 -24.59
N LEU A 117 16.22 1.81 -24.46
CA LEU A 117 16.60 2.63 -25.60
C LEU A 117 17.62 1.91 -26.51
N GLU A 118 18.61 1.24 -25.91
CA GLU A 118 19.57 0.45 -26.68
C GLU A 118 18.94 -0.83 -27.26
N ALA A 119 18.00 -1.47 -26.54
CA ALA A 119 17.27 -2.63 -27.03
C ALA A 119 16.42 -2.32 -28.28
N LEU A 120 15.83 -1.13 -28.35
CA LEU A 120 15.08 -0.67 -29.53
C LEU A 120 15.99 -0.30 -30.68
N LYS A 121 17.10 0.42 -30.39
CA LYS A 121 18.02 0.91 -31.39
C LYS A 121 18.81 -0.20 -32.08
N ASN A 122 19.17 -1.25 -31.35
CA ASN A 122 20.01 -2.33 -31.81
C ASN A 122 19.46 -3.71 -31.40
N PRO A 123 18.68 -4.38 -32.25
CA PRO A 123 18.11 -5.70 -31.95
C PRO A 123 19.15 -6.79 -31.63
N GLU A 124 20.42 -6.61 -32.07
CA GLU A 124 21.52 -7.54 -31.75
C GLU A 124 22.21 -7.20 -30.40
N SER A 125 21.83 -6.13 -29.76
CA SER A 125 22.36 -5.76 -28.44
C SER A 125 21.99 -6.80 -27.37
N LYS A 126 22.89 -7.02 -26.38
CA LYS A 126 22.57 -7.82 -25.19
C LYS A 126 21.31 -7.33 -24.50
N TYR A 127 21.00 -6.04 -24.55
CA TYR A 127 19.85 -5.43 -23.91
C TYR A 127 18.51 -5.83 -24.56
N ARG A 128 18.51 -6.35 -25.80
CA ARG A 128 17.30 -6.91 -26.41
C ARG A 128 16.68 -8.01 -25.54
N ASN A 129 17.51 -8.87 -24.97
CA ASN A 129 17.08 -9.94 -24.08
C ASN A 129 16.82 -9.50 -22.64
N TYR A 130 16.98 -8.20 -22.32
CA TYR A 130 16.62 -7.67 -21.00
C TYR A 130 15.11 -7.46 -20.87
N TYR A 131 14.40 -7.40 -21.99
CA TYR A 131 12.97 -7.19 -22.07
C TYR A 131 12.29 -8.32 -22.84
N ILE A 132 10.96 -8.37 -22.78
CA ILE A 132 10.16 -9.41 -23.42
C ILE A 132 9.66 -8.88 -24.75
N PHE A 133 10.28 -9.35 -25.85
CA PHE A 133 9.87 -9.05 -27.22
C PHE A 133 9.27 -10.27 -27.88
N LYS A 134 8.15 -10.11 -28.60
CA LYS A 134 7.51 -11.17 -29.38
C LYS A 134 6.91 -10.64 -30.67
N ARG A 135 6.89 -11.49 -31.70
CA ARG A 135 6.17 -11.19 -32.95
C ARG A 135 4.70 -11.44 -32.77
N GLY A 136 3.89 -10.52 -33.30
CA GLY A 136 2.49 -10.74 -33.51
C GLY A 136 2.25 -11.62 -34.73
N GLU A 137 1.00 -11.99 -34.96
CA GLU A 137 0.57 -12.78 -36.12
C GLU A 137 -0.63 -12.15 -36.80
N ASN A 138 -0.67 -12.17 -38.12
CA ASN A 138 -1.81 -11.66 -38.90
C ASN A 138 -2.20 -10.19 -38.56
N GLY A 139 -1.25 -9.36 -38.21
CA GLY A 139 -1.48 -7.95 -37.82
C GLY A 139 -2.03 -7.75 -36.41
N LEU A 140 -2.10 -8.82 -35.61
CA LEU A 140 -2.54 -8.78 -34.21
C LEU A 140 -1.31 -8.88 -33.26
N PRO A 141 -1.42 -8.33 -32.03
CA PRO A 141 -0.40 -8.51 -30.99
C PRO A 141 -0.29 -9.99 -30.59
N PRO A 142 0.79 -10.39 -29.87
CA PRO A 142 1.04 -11.78 -29.48
C PRO A 142 -0.07 -12.43 -28.66
N THR A 143 -0.81 -11.65 -27.85
CA THR A 143 -1.97 -12.12 -27.09
C THR A 143 -3.00 -11.00 -26.94
N ASN A 144 -4.22 -11.37 -26.52
CA ASN A 144 -5.29 -10.43 -26.21
C ASN A 144 -5.23 -9.87 -24.78
N TRP A 145 -4.07 -9.87 -24.14
CA TRP A 145 -3.91 -9.41 -22.78
C TRP A 145 -4.14 -7.91 -22.66
N ARG A 146 -4.92 -7.52 -21.66
CA ARG A 146 -5.13 -6.11 -21.29
C ARG A 146 -4.07 -5.69 -20.30
N SER A 147 -3.47 -4.50 -20.49
CA SER A 147 -2.65 -3.82 -19.51
C SER A 147 -3.45 -3.49 -18.23
N HIS A 148 -2.81 -3.43 -17.07
CA HIS A 148 -3.47 -3.03 -15.83
C HIS A 148 -4.05 -1.60 -15.89
N PHE A 149 -3.45 -0.73 -16.72
CA PHE A 149 -3.90 0.65 -16.92
C PHE A 149 -4.63 0.86 -18.25
N GLY A 150 -5.08 -0.23 -18.87
CA GLY A 150 -5.91 -0.22 -20.07
C GLY A 150 -5.14 -0.36 -21.38
N GLY A 151 -5.90 -0.70 -22.42
CA GLY A 151 -5.35 -1.02 -23.72
C GLY A 151 -4.62 -2.38 -23.76
N SER A 152 -3.97 -2.69 -24.87
CA SER A 152 -3.18 -3.92 -25.02
C SER A 152 -1.98 -3.91 -24.08
N ALA A 153 -1.61 -5.09 -23.55
CA ALA A 153 -0.35 -5.28 -22.83
C ALA A 153 0.86 -5.40 -23.77
N TRP A 154 0.66 -5.22 -25.06
CA TRP A 154 1.69 -5.30 -26.10
C TRP A 154 1.73 -4.01 -26.91
N GLU A 155 2.87 -3.35 -26.93
CA GLU A 155 3.11 -2.17 -27.78
C GLU A 155 4.01 -2.53 -28.94
N LYS A 156 3.66 -2.04 -30.13
CA LYS A 156 4.37 -2.30 -31.37
C LYS A 156 5.72 -1.59 -31.38
N VAL A 157 6.75 -2.30 -31.84
CA VAL A 157 8.06 -1.71 -32.15
C VAL A 157 8.04 -1.15 -33.55
N GLU A 158 8.11 0.16 -33.69
CA GLU A 158 8.02 0.85 -34.96
C GLU A 158 9.16 0.44 -35.91
N GLY A 159 8.80 0.09 -37.14
CA GLY A 159 9.76 -0.25 -38.22
C GLY A 159 10.37 -1.64 -38.13
N GLU A 160 9.87 -2.52 -37.22
CA GLU A 160 10.40 -3.87 -37.06
C GLU A 160 9.36 -4.94 -37.41
N ALA A 161 9.24 -5.25 -38.71
CA ALA A 161 8.41 -6.34 -39.22
C ALA A 161 9.26 -7.42 -39.90
N ASP A 162 8.78 -8.66 -39.99
CA ASP A 162 9.38 -9.73 -40.75
C ASP A 162 8.97 -9.67 -42.25
N GLU A 163 9.46 -10.63 -43.06
CA GLU A 163 9.15 -10.72 -44.48
C GLU A 163 7.66 -10.98 -44.77
N ASP A 164 6.93 -11.59 -43.82
CA ASP A 164 5.51 -11.86 -43.92
C ASP A 164 4.67 -10.67 -43.40
N GLY A 165 5.30 -9.60 -42.91
CA GLY A 165 4.66 -8.39 -42.41
C GLY A 165 4.19 -8.51 -40.95
N ASN A 166 4.63 -9.53 -40.22
CA ASN A 166 4.33 -9.64 -38.79
C ASN A 166 5.21 -8.67 -38.00
N GLU A 167 4.58 -7.82 -37.22
CA GLU A 167 5.23 -6.77 -36.44
C GLU A 167 5.85 -7.34 -35.15
N MET A 168 6.91 -6.70 -34.68
CA MET A 168 7.47 -6.97 -33.36
C MET A 168 6.76 -6.13 -32.30
N TYR A 169 6.55 -6.72 -31.13
CA TYR A 169 5.95 -6.08 -29.96
C TYR A 169 6.82 -6.29 -28.73
N TYR A 170 6.73 -5.38 -27.76
CA TYR A 170 7.26 -5.59 -26.41
C TYR A 170 6.12 -5.67 -25.40
N LEU A 171 6.32 -6.46 -24.34
CA LEU A 171 5.36 -6.63 -23.25
C LEU A 171 5.45 -5.48 -22.26
N HIS A 172 4.29 -4.97 -21.83
CA HIS A 172 4.14 -4.06 -20.70
C HIS A 172 2.86 -4.40 -19.93
N LEU A 173 2.97 -4.89 -18.70
CA LEU A 173 1.78 -5.20 -17.91
C LEU A 173 1.09 -3.93 -17.38
N PHE A 174 1.84 -2.83 -17.25
CA PHE A 174 1.38 -1.50 -16.84
C PHE A 174 1.29 -0.57 -18.05
N THR A 175 1.76 0.67 -17.99
CA THR A 175 1.70 1.54 -19.17
C THR A 175 2.67 1.08 -20.26
N LYS A 176 2.42 1.51 -21.50
CA LYS A 176 3.37 1.28 -22.61
C LYS A 176 4.75 1.90 -22.37
N LYS A 177 4.85 2.85 -21.42
CA LYS A 177 6.11 3.46 -20.99
C LYS A 177 6.82 2.64 -19.90
N GLN A 178 6.30 1.47 -19.54
CA GLN A 178 6.84 0.57 -18.51
C GLN A 178 7.11 -0.83 -19.08
N PRO A 179 8.08 -1.00 -20.02
CA PRO A 179 8.41 -2.29 -20.60
C PRO A 179 8.88 -3.29 -19.54
N ASP A 180 8.31 -4.50 -19.56
CA ASP A 180 8.58 -5.55 -18.61
C ASP A 180 9.96 -6.18 -18.78
N LEU A 181 10.69 -6.32 -17.68
CA LEU A 181 12.00 -6.98 -17.64
C LEU A 181 11.88 -8.49 -17.80
N ASN A 182 12.81 -9.06 -18.53
CA ASN A 182 12.93 -10.51 -18.72
C ASN A 182 13.72 -11.17 -17.57
N TRP A 183 13.03 -11.54 -16.51
CA TRP A 183 13.64 -12.21 -15.33
C TRP A 183 14.20 -13.61 -15.62
N GLU A 184 13.84 -14.23 -16.74
CA GLU A 184 14.48 -15.47 -17.18
C GLU A 184 15.96 -15.24 -17.53
N ASN A 185 16.35 -14.01 -17.89
CA ASN A 185 17.71 -13.65 -18.19
C ASN A 185 18.53 -13.39 -16.91
N PRO A 186 19.56 -14.22 -16.59
CA PRO A 186 20.36 -14.08 -15.37
C PRO A 186 21.18 -12.77 -15.34
N GLU A 187 21.48 -12.15 -16.50
CA GLU A 187 22.21 -10.87 -16.51
C GLU A 187 21.33 -9.72 -16.01
N VAL A 188 20.03 -9.73 -16.33
CA VAL A 188 19.06 -8.79 -15.74
C VAL A 188 19.07 -8.90 -14.22
N ARG A 189 18.91 -10.13 -13.70
CA ARG A 189 18.89 -10.37 -12.24
C ARG A 189 20.17 -9.85 -11.57
N LYS A 190 21.35 -10.12 -12.13
CA LYS A 190 22.63 -9.63 -11.60
C LYS A 190 22.72 -8.11 -11.54
N GLU A 191 22.25 -7.40 -12.58
CA GLU A 191 22.25 -5.93 -12.59
C GLU A 191 21.30 -5.38 -11.51
N LEU A 192 20.11 -5.96 -11.36
CA LEU A 192 19.17 -5.60 -10.30
C LEU A 192 19.76 -5.85 -8.90
N TYR A 193 20.45 -6.97 -8.68
CA TYR A 193 21.08 -7.26 -7.37
C TYR A 193 22.20 -6.28 -7.02
N LYS A 194 22.98 -5.81 -8.02
CA LYS A 194 23.98 -4.75 -7.81
C LYS A 194 23.32 -3.46 -7.34
N MET A 195 22.22 -3.07 -7.97
CA MET A 195 21.47 -1.86 -7.62
C MET A 195 20.89 -1.97 -6.20
N VAL A 196 20.24 -3.09 -5.85
CA VAL A 196 19.69 -3.31 -4.50
C VAL A 196 20.79 -3.22 -3.44
N ASN A 197 21.94 -3.89 -3.67
CA ASN A 197 23.06 -3.87 -2.75
C ASN A 197 23.67 -2.45 -2.61
N TYR A 198 23.75 -1.69 -3.72
CA TYR A 198 24.21 -0.30 -3.69
C TYR A 198 23.42 0.56 -2.70
N TRP A 199 22.09 0.50 -2.74
CA TRP A 199 21.26 1.30 -1.84
C TRP A 199 21.31 0.80 -0.39
N LEU A 200 21.38 -0.51 -0.17
CA LEU A 200 21.58 -1.07 1.18
C LEU A 200 22.93 -0.63 1.78
N GLU A 201 23.98 -0.49 0.97
CA GLU A 201 25.28 0.05 1.39
C GLU A 201 25.23 1.54 1.70
N LYS A 202 24.30 2.28 1.09
CA LYS A 202 24.05 3.70 1.40
C LYS A 202 23.32 3.91 2.74
N GLY A 203 22.87 2.85 3.39
CA GLY A 203 22.33 2.90 4.75
C GLY A 203 20.82 2.96 4.88
N ILE A 204 20.09 2.66 3.80
CA ILE A 204 18.65 2.39 3.92
C ILE A 204 18.41 1.09 4.68
N ALA A 205 17.25 0.97 5.33
CA ALA A 205 16.95 -0.18 6.17
C ALA A 205 16.28 -1.34 5.39
N GLY A 206 15.94 -1.12 4.13
CA GLY A 206 15.30 -2.12 3.29
C GLY A 206 14.42 -1.54 2.20
N PHE A 207 13.43 -2.34 1.75
CA PHE A 207 12.58 -1.97 0.63
C PHE A 207 11.11 -2.40 0.81
N ARG A 208 10.21 -1.61 0.28
CA ARG A 208 8.92 -2.12 -0.22
C ARG A 208 9.15 -2.59 -1.65
N VAL A 209 8.74 -3.81 -1.96
CA VAL A 209 9.03 -4.44 -3.26
C VAL A 209 7.76 -4.48 -4.10
N ASP A 210 7.76 -3.67 -5.14
CA ASP A 210 6.64 -3.39 -6.04
C ASP A 210 6.34 -4.58 -6.95
N ALA A 211 5.06 -4.90 -7.14
CA ALA A 211 4.53 -5.89 -8.10
C ALA A 211 5.38 -7.17 -8.26
N ILE A 212 6.00 -7.62 -7.18
CA ILE A 212 7.05 -8.63 -7.22
C ILE A 212 6.57 -10.03 -7.65
N ASN A 213 5.29 -10.30 -7.48
CA ASN A 213 4.70 -11.56 -7.93
C ASN A 213 4.35 -11.58 -9.44
N SER A 214 4.62 -10.47 -10.15
CA SER A 214 4.45 -10.35 -11.61
C SER A 214 5.74 -10.57 -12.40
N ILE A 215 6.91 -10.73 -11.76
CA ILE A 215 8.21 -10.79 -12.46
C ILE A 215 8.38 -12.02 -13.36
N LYS A 216 7.62 -13.09 -13.14
CA LYS A 216 7.59 -14.28 -13.99
C LYS A 216 6.28 -14.35 -14.76
N LYS A 217 6.35 -14.63 -16.05
CA LYS A 217 5.20 -14.81 -16.95
C LYS A 217 5.14 -16.26 -17.41
N ASP A 218 3.93 -16.72 -17.75
CA ASP A 218 3.79 -18.01 -18.42
C ASP A 218 4.38 -17.93 -19.82
N ALA A 219 5.40 -18.76 -20.09
CA ALA A 219 6.15 -18.73 -21.34
C ALA A 219 5.32 -19.16 -22.57
N ARG A 220 4.12 -19.69 -22.39
CA ARG A 220 3.23 -20.07 -23.49
C ARG A 220 2.61 -18.87 -24.18
N TYR A 221 2.37 -17.76 -23.47
CA TYR A 221 1.73 -16.55 -23.99
C TYR A 221 0.47 -16.86 -24.80
N LEU A 222 -0.56 -17.39 -24.12
CA LEU A 222 -1.83 -17.78 -24.74
C LEU A 222 -2.88 -16.69 -24.55
N ASP A 223 -3.81 -16.63 -25.51
CA ASP A 223 -5.03 -15.83 -25.35
C ASP A 223 -5.88 -16.32 -24.18
N LEU A 224 -6.60 -15.39 -23.58
CA LEU A 224 -7.56 -15.61 -22.51
C LEU A 224 -8.99 -15.33 -22.99
N PRO A 225 -10.01 -15.88 -22.34
CA PRO A 225 -11.40 -15.52 -22.60
C PRO A 225 -11.60 -14.01 -22.41
N VAL A 226 -12.15 -13.35 -23.44
CA VAL A 226 -12.46 -11.91 -23.40
C VAL A 226 -13.41 -11.61 -22.24
N ASP A 227 -13.12 -10.57 -21.48
CA ASP A 227 -13.85 -10.23 -20.24
C ASP A 227 -14.41 -8.81 -20.20
N GLY A 228 -14.24 -8.03 -21.26
CA GLY A 228 -14.75 -6.67 -21.40
C GLY A 228 -15.12 -6.31 -22.84
N ALA A 229 -15.84 -5.19 -23.01
CA ALA A 229 -16.29 -4.70 -24.32
C ALA A 229 -15.13 -4.28 -25.25
N ASP A 230 -13.94 -4.10 -24.71
CA ASP A 230 -12.69 -3.77 -25.44
C ASP A 230 -12.10 -4.96 -26.21
N GLY A 231 -12.66 -6.17 -26.09
CA GLY A 231 -12.18 -7.37 -26.76
C GLY A 231 -10.92 -7.98 -26.16
N MET A 232 -10.48 -7.52 -25.00
CA MET A 232 -9.29 -7.98 -24.29
C MET A 232 -9.64 -8.80 -23.04
N ALA A 233 -8.62 -9.35 -22.39
CA ALA A 233 -8.76 -10.16 -21.19
C ALA A 233 -7.80 -9.72 -20.08
N HIS A 234 -8.25 -9.75 -18.83
CA HIS A 234 -7.42 -9.56 -17.66
C HIS A 234 -6.38 -10.69 -17.57
N ASN A 235 -5.12 -10.34 -17.48
CA ASN A 235 -4.00 -11.25 -17.74
C ASN A 235 -3.46 -12.00 -16.52
N VAL A 236 -4.03 -11.82 -15.33
CA VAL A 236 -3.49 -12.32 -14.05
C VAL A 236 -3.21 -13.82 -14.01
N GLU A 237 -4.00 -14.63 -14.73
CA GLU A 237 -3.81 -16.08 -14.82
C GLU A 237 -2.41 -16.45 -15.35
N TYR A 238 -1.83 -15.63 -16.25
CA TYR A 238 -0.54 -15.90 -16.88
C TYR A 238 0.58 -14.95 -16.45
N THR A 239 0.29 -14.01 -15.57
CA THR A 239 1.25 -12.98 -15.18
C THR A 239 1.49 -12.86 -13.68
N LEU A 240 0.59 -13.40 -12.83
CA LEU A 240 0.78 -13.37 -11.38
C LEU A 240 1.15 -14.75 -10.83
N ASN A 241 2.02 -14.75 -9.84
CA ASN A 241 2.34 -15.94 -9.03
C ASN A 241 2.72 -17.19 -9.85
N GLN A 242 3.33 -17.02 -11.03
CA GLN A 242 3.62 -18.12 -11.93
C GLN A 242 4.55 -19.18 -11.31
N PRO A 243 4.32 -20.49 -11.61
CA PRO A 243 5.19 -21.56 -11.13
C PRO A 243 6.68 -21.33 -11.47
N GLY A 244 7.57 -21.55 -10.50
CA GLY A 244 9.01 -21.33 -10.66
C GLY A 244 9.46 -19.90 -10.33
N ILE A 245 8.55 -18.98 -9.98
CA ILE A 245 8.94 -17.65 -9.49
C ILE A 245 9.80 -17.73 -8.22
N GLU A 246 9.62 -18.79 -7.44
CA GLU A 246 10.35 -19.04 -6.19
C GLU A 246 11.87 -19.09 -6.41
N GLU A 247 12.33 -19.54 -7.57
CA GLU A 247 13.76 -19.57 -7.92
C GLU A 247 14.32 -18.16 -7.97
N PHE A 248 13.60 -17.23 -8.63
CA PHE A 248 14.01 -15.82 -8.75
C PHE A 248 13.96 -15.10 -7.40
N LEU A 249 12.89 -15.32 -6.64
CA LEU A 249 12.70 -14.68 -5.33
C LEU A 249 13.72 -15.20 -4.30
N SER A 250 14.03 -16.50 -4.33
CA SER A 250 15.07 -17.09 -3.47
C SER A 250 16.45 -16.54 -3.81
N GLU A 251 16.79 -16.43 -5.10
CA GLU A 251 18.06 -15.85 -5.56
C GLU A 251 18.16 -14.38 -5.14
N LEU A 252 17.12 -13.56 -5.40
CA LEU A 252 17.05 -12.17 -4.99
C LEU A 252 17.27 -12.01 -3.48
N ALA A 253 16.52 -12.75 -2.68
CA ALA A 253 16.62 -12.65 -1.21
C ALA A 253 18.02 -13.02 -0.72
N LYS A 254 18.62 -14.10 -1.26
CA LYS A 254 19.95 -14.58 -0.89
C LYS A 254 21.05 -13.61 -1.30
N GLU A 255 20.97 -13.09 -2.54
CA GLU A 255 22.03 -12.24 -3.10
C GLU A 255 21.94 -10.79 -2.62
N THR A 256 20.84 -10.39 -1.95
CA THR A 256 20.61 -9.01 -1.49
C THR A 256 20.17 -8.95 -0.03
N PHE A 257 18.91 -9.00 0.26
CA PHE A 257 18.26 -8.66 1.54
C PHE A 257 18.84 -9.42 2.75
N LYS A 258 19.04 -10.72 2.62
CA LYS A 258 19.55 -11.57 3.71
C LYS A 258 21.01 -11.24 4.07
N LYS A 259 21.81 -10.72 3.12
CA LYS A 259 23.19 -10.28 3.38
C LYS A 259 23.27 -9.09 4.33
N TYR A 260 22.22 -8.27 4.33
CA TYR A 260 22.20 -6.99 5.07
C TYR A 260 21.30 -7.00 6.31
N ASN A 261 20.56 -8.09 6.58
CA ASN A 261 19.48 -8.09 7.58
C ASN A 261 18.43 -7.00 7.27
N ALA A 262 18.16 -6.79 5.98
CA ALA A 262 17.26 -5.76 5.50
C ALA A 262 15.80 -6.14 5.76
N MET A 263 14.98 -5.16 6.09
CA MET A 263 13.53 -5.30 6.08
C MET A 263 13.02 -5.29 4.65
N THR A 264 12.05 -6.15 4.36
CA THR A 264 11.34 -6.13 3.09
C THR A 264 9.85 -6.31 3.30
N VAL A 265 9.05 -5.49 2.65
CA VAL A 265 7.60 -5.70 2.58
C VAL A 265 7.22 -5.82 1.10
N ALA A 266 6.72 -7.00 0.72
CA ALA A 266 6.39 -7.28 -0.67
C ALA A 266 4.93 -6.96 -0.98
N GLU A 267 4.70 -6.37 -2.15
CA GLU A 267 3.39 -6.25 -2.73
C GLU A 267 3.07 -7.51 -3.53
N THR A 268 2.10 -8.27 -3.05
CA THR A 268 1.76 -9.59 -3.61
C THR A 268 0.24 -9.77 -3.70
N PRO A 269 -0.44 -8.99 -4.57
CA PRO A 269 -1.87 -9.17 -4.75
C PRO A 269 -2.20 -10.60 -5.18
N MET A 270 -3.36 -11.10 -4.76
CA MET A 270 -3.85 -12.45 -5.11
C MET A 270 -2.87 -13.59 -4.78
N LEU A 271 -1.99 -13.43 -3.80
CA LEU A 271 -1.12 -14.51 -3.34
C LEU A 271 -1.95 -15.54 -2.56
N GLU A 272 -1.89 -16.79 -2.97
CA GLU A 272 -2.57 -17.89 -2.29
C GLU A 272 -1.97 -18.13 -0.90
N TYR A 273 -2.82 -18.36 0.10
CA TYR A 273 -2.40 -18.54 1.50
C TYR A 273 -1.47 -19.74 1.71
N GLU A 274 -1.57 -20.77 0.88
CA GLU A 274 -0.70 -21.96 0.90
C GLU A 274 0.76 -21.61 0.61
N ARG A 275 1.01 -20.52 -0.13
CA ARG A 275 2.35 -20.04 -0.48
C ARG A 275 2.98 -19.09 0.54
N TYR A 276 2.22 -18.67 1.55
CA TYR A 276 2.73 -17.70 2.56
C TYR A 276 3.99 -18.19 3.27
N ASN A 277 4.13 -19.50 3.49
CA ASN A 277 5.35 -20.04 4.10
C ASN A 277 6.61 -19.73 3.28
N ASP A 278 6.52 -19.80 1.95
CA ASP A 278 7.65 -19.52 1.06
C ASP A 278 7.97 -18.02 1.02
N PHE A 279 6.94 -17.18 1.12
CA PHE A 279 7.09 -15.72 1.06
C PHE A 279 7.56 -15.11 2.38
N ILE A 280 6.94 -15.47 3.50
CA ILE A 280 7.14 -14.82 4.81
C ILE A 280 7.49 -15.78 5.97
N GLY A 281 7.76 -17.05 5.68
CA GLY A 281 8.23 -18.01 6.67
C GLY A 281 9.60 -17.62 7.27
N ASP A 282 10.11 -18.43 8.18
CA ASP A 282 11.39 -18.15 8.83
C ASP A 282 12.57 -18.01 7.85
N ASP A 283 12.54 -18.79 6.76
CA ASP A 283 13.48 -18.70 5.64
C ASP A 283 12.86 -18.09 4.38
N GLY A 284 11.72 -17.42 4.52
CA GLY A 284 10.97 -16.81 3.43
C GLY A 284 11.77 -15.80 2.60
N PHE A 285 11.23 -15.46 1.45
CA PHE A 285 11.88 -14.52 0.52
C PHE A 285 11.87 -13.10 1.07
N PHE A 286 10.81 -12.73 1.80
CA PHE A 286 10.57 -11.41 2.37
C PHE A 286 10.34 -11.48 3.87
N THR A 287 10.49 -10.36 4.55
CA THR A 287 10.22 -10.28 6.00
C THR A 287 8.74 -10.15 6.31
N MET A 288 7.96 -9.58 5.39
CA MET A 288 6.50 -9.44 5.45
C MET A 288 5.91 -9.16 4.08
N ILE A 289 4.58 -9.24 3.97
CA ILE A 289 3.81 -8.85 2.78
C ILE A 289 2.67 -7.92 3.18
N PHE A 290 2.24 -7.11 2.22
CA PHE A 290 0.92 -6.48 2.25
C PHE A 290 -0.13 -7.49 1.75
N ASP A 291 -1.15 -7.73 2.57
CA ASP A 291 -2.27 -8.60 2.21
C ASP A 291 -3.46 -7.73 1.80
N PHE A 292 -3.84 -7.80 0.54
CA PHE A 292 -4.93 -7.02 -0.04
C PHE A 292 -6.31 -7.67 0.13
N SER A 293 -6.40 -8.87 0.67
CA SER A 293 -7.64 -9.66 0.75
C SER A 293 -8.79 -8.95 1.48
N TYR A 294 -8.49 -8.05 2.41
CA TYR A 294 -9.48 -7.27 3.16
C TYR A 294 -9.58 -5.80 2.71
N THR A 295 -8.71 -5.34 1.80
CA THR A 295 -8.73 -3.95 1.31
C THR A 295 -9.53 -3.77 0.02
N ASP A 296 -9.75 -4.82 -0.78
CA ASP A 296 -10.43 -4.73 -2.09
C ASP A 296 -11.82 -5.39 -2.12
N LEU A 297 -12.45 -5.55 -0.95
CA LEU A 297 -13.78 -6.14 -0.81
C LEU A 297 -14.92 -5.30 -1.41
N ASP A 298 -14.67 -4.06 -1.77
CA ASP A 298 -15.65 -3.15 -2.37
C ASP A 298 -15.83 -3.35 -3.88
N MET A 299 -15.12 -4.31 -4.50
CA MET A 299 -15.31 -4.69 -5.90
C MET A 299 -15.86 -6.11 -6.03
N ILE A 300 -16.88 -6.29 -6.88
CA ILE A 300 -17.44 -7.61 -7.23
C ILE A 300 -16.50 -8.31 -8.22
N LYS A 301 -16.00 -7.56 -9.20
CA LYS A 301 -15.06 -8.01 -10.23
C LYS A 301 -13.79 -7.21 -10.09
N ASP A 302 -12.71 -7.88 -9.76
CA ASP A 302 -11.41 -7.27 -9.56
C ASP A 302 -10.93 -6.54 -10.83
N GLY A 303 -10.30 -5.36 -10.62
CA GLY A 303 -9.83 -4.50 -11.71
C GLY A 303 -10.92 -3.74 -12.49
N PHE A 304 -12.18 -3.72 -12.01
CA PHE A 304 -13.29 -3.02 -12.68
C PHE A 304 -13.99 -2.05 -11.72
N TYR A 305 -13.71 -0.74 -11.82
CA TYR A 305 -14.30 0.27 -10.95
C TYR A 305 -15.83 0.34 -11.03
N TYR A 306 -16.43 -0.01 -12.15
CA TYR A 306 -17.88 -0.06 -12.30
C TYR A 306 -18.55 -1.29 -11.66
N SER A 307 -17.79 -2.13 -10.96
CA SER A 307 -18.31 -3.28 -10.22
C SER A 307 -18.39 -3.06 -8.71
N LEU A 308 -18.55 -1.81 -8.26
CA LEU A 308 -18.59 -1.45 -6.83
C LEU A 308 -19.74 -2.10 -6.07
N ARG A 309 -19.48 -2.38 -4.81
CA ARG A 309 -20.48 -2.82 -3.82
C ARG A 309 -20.15 -2.26 -2.43
N ASP A 310 -21.14 -2.25 -1.55
CA ASP A 310 -20.89 -2.02 -0.14
C ASP A 310 -20.18 -3.22 0.48
N ILE A 311 -19.30 -2.96 1.44
CA ILE A 311 -18.56 -3.99 2.17
C ILE A 311 -19.38 -4.44 3.38
N PRO A 312 -19.88 -5.68 3.44
CA PRO A 312 -20.53 -6.20 4.63
C PRO A 312 -19.50 -6.32 5.78
N THR A 313 -19.85 -5.82 6.97
CA THR A 313 -18.96 -5.88 8.16
C THR A 313 -18.51 -7.32 8.48
N VAL A 314 -19.40 -8.30 8.32
CA VAL A 314 -19.08 -9.71 8.56
C VAL A 314 -18.03 -10.22 7.57
N GLU A 315 -18.09 -9.83 6.31
CA GLU A 315 -17.12 -10.22 5.29
C GLU A 315 -15.74 -9.59 5.56
N LEU A 316 -15.70 -8.30 5.92
CA LEU A 316 -14.48 -7.62 6.35
C LEU A 316 -13.86 -8.33 7.56
N ARG A 317 -14.68 -8.63 8.57
CA ARG A 317 -14.24 -9.36 9.77
C ARG A 317 -13.63 -10.72 9.42
N ASP A 318 -14.33 -11.50 8.63
CA ASP A 318 -13.92 -12.87 8.31
C ASP A 318 -12.64 -12.88 7.45
N LYS A 319 -12.47 -11.91 6.54
CA LYS A 319 -11.23 -11.73 5.78
C LYS A 319 -10.06 -11.27 6.65
N ILE A 320 -10.28 -10.36 7.59
CA ILE A 320 -9.25 -9.99 8.59
C ILE A 320 -8.84 -11.23 9.41
N PHE A 321 -9.79 -12.05 9.85
CA PHE A 321 -9.49 -13.26 10.62
C PHE A 321 -8.68 -14.26 9.82
N GLU A 322 -9.09 -14.54 8.59
CA GLU A 322 -8.40 -15.45 7.67
C GLU A 322 -6.95 -14.99 7.42
N SER A 323 -6.78 -13.73 7.06
CA SER A 323 -5.49 -13.09 6.84
C SER A 323 -4.57 -13.20 8.08
N GLN A 324 -5.07 -12.80 9.24
CA GLN A 324 -4.29 -12.77 10.47
C GLN A 324 -3.89 -14.16 10.98
N LEU A 325 -4.80 -15.13 10.91
CA LEU A 325 -4.52 -16.51 11.30
C LEU A 325 -3.49 -17.16 10.36
N THR A 326 -3.57 -16.88 9.07
CA THR A 326 -2.61 -17.36 8.07
C THR A 326 -1.23 -16.75 8.29
N GLN A 327 -1.15 -15.43 8.43
CA GLN A 327 0.11 -14.74 8.70
C GLN A 327 0.73 -15.18 10.04
N GLN A 328 -0.10 -15.44 11.05
CA GLN A 328 0.39 -15.96 12.34
C GLN A 328 0.98 -17.35 12.22
N LYS A 329 0.37 -18.22 11.40
CA LYS A 329 0.82 -19.59 11.18
C LYS A 329 2.17 -19.64 10.47
N TYR A 330 2.39 -18.79 9.48
CA TYR A 330 3.53 -18.87 8.60
C TYR A 330 4.63 -17.83 8.85
N GLY A 331 4.27 -16.60 9.26
CA GLY A 331 5.27 -15.54 9.37
C GLY A 331 4.80 -14.27 10.05
N TRP A 332 4.99 -13.14 9.36
CA TRP A 332 4.70 -11.80 9.86
C TRP A 332 4.10 -10.93 8.77
N GLY A 333 3.06 -10.18 9.07
CA GLY A 333 2.37 -9.31 8.12
C GLY A 333 2.67 -7.83 8.31
N ALA A 334 2.16 -7.05 7.37
CA ALA A 334 2.16 -5.58 7.38
C ALA A 334 0.72 -5.07 7.32
N PRO A 335 0.00 -4.98 8.45
CA PRO A 335 -1.36 -4.43 8.47
C PRO A 335 -1.40 -3.00 7.93
N PHE A 336 -2.38 -2.71 7.06
CA PHE A 336 -2.65 -1.40 6.50
C PHE A 336 -4.12 -1.29 6.09
N LEU A 337 -4.64 -0.09 5.86
CA LEU A 337 -5.99 0.13 5.33
C LEU A 337 -6.00 0.95 4.04
N GLU A 338 -5.02 1.82 3.87
CA GLU A 338 -4.88 2.66 2.69
C GLU A 338 -3.42 2.85 2.32
N ASN A 339 -3.18 3.16 1.07
CA ASN A 339 -1.89 3.50 0.50
C ASN A 339 -2.10 4.48 -0.67
N HIS A 340 -1.06 4.74 -1.45
CA HIS A 340 -1.10 5.63 -2.61
C HIS A 340 -1.87 5.07 -3.83
N ASP A 341 -2.30 3.81 -3.80
CA ASP A 341 -3.05 3.12 -4.87
C ASP A 341 -4.50 2.80 -4.49
N LEU A 342 -4.89 3.10 -3.27
CA LEU A 342 -6.25 2.91 -2.76
C LEU A 342 -6.90 4.27 -2.45
N PRO A 343 -8.24 4.39 -2.55
CA PRO A 343 -8.94 5.55 -2.03
C PRO A 343 -8.79 5.64 -0.51
N ARG A 344 -9.07 6.80 0.08
CA ARG A 344 -9.05 6.97 1.53
C ARG A 344 -9.99 5.98 2.21
N SER A 345 -9.48 5.25 3.20
CA SER A 345 -10.21 4.20 3.91
C SER A 345 -11.47 4.72 4.59
N LEU A 346 -11.40 5.95 5.11
CA LEU A 346 -12.54 6.59 5.77
C LEU A 346 -13.76 6.67 4.85
N ASN A 347 -13.59 7.12 3.60
CA ASN A 347 -14.68 7.20 2.62
C ASN A 347 -15.04 5.83 2.03
N LYS A 348 -14.07 4.93 1.88
CA LYS A 348 -14.28 3.59 1.38
C LYS A 348 -15.22 2.78 2.27
N PHE A 349 -15.03 2.83 3.60
CA PHE A 349 -15.83 2.05 4.55
C PHE A 349 -17.10 2.78 5.02
N PHE A 350 -17.11 4.10 5.05
CA PHE A 350 -18.22 4.87 5.61
C PHE A 350 -18.89 5.86 4.65
N GLY A 351 -18.34 6.07 3.45
CA GLY A 351 -18.94 6.93 2.43
C GLY A 351 -19.19 8.35 2.95
N GLU A 352 -20.43 8.81 2.85
CA GLU A 352 -20.88 10.13 3.32
C GLU A 352 -20.96 10.25 4.86
N LYS A 353 -20.89 9.12 5.58
CA LYS A 353 -20.87 9.08 7.05
C LYS A 353 -19.47 9.22 7.63
N ALA A 354 -18.48 9.47 6.77
CA ALA A 354 -17.10 9.72 7.17
C ALA A 354 -17.01 10.85 8.20
N ASN A 355 -16.40 10.56 9.33
CA ASN A 355 -16.20 11.52 10.42
C ASN A 355 -15.05 11.08 11.34
N GLU A 356 -14.73 11.91 12.33
CA GLU A 356 -13.65 11.67 13.28
C GLU A 356 -13.82 10.37 14.09
N THR A 357 -15.05 10.05 14.51
CA THR A 357 -15.35 8.83 15.27
C THR A 357 -15.06 7.57 14.44
N ASN A 358 -15.46 7.60 13.16
CA ASN A 358 -15.20 6.49 12.22
C ASN A 358 -13.72 6.34 11.91
N ALA A 359 -12.97 7.45 11.78
CA ALA A 359 -11.53 7.43 11.57
C ALA A 359 -10.80 6.75 12.75
N LYS A 360 -11.16 7.09 13.98
CA LYS A 360 -10.63 6.46 15.20
C LYS A 360 -11.02 4.98 15.32
N LEU A 361 -12.23 4.60 14.90
CA LEU A 361 -12.67 3.20 14.86
C LEU A 361 -11.81 2.39 13.91
N LEU A 362 -11.61 2.87 12.65
CA LEU A 362 -10.76 2.19 11.67
C LEU A 362 -9.32 2.07 12.18
N ALA A 363 -8.79 3.13 12.79
CA ALA A 363 -7.48 3.13 13.40
C ALA A 363 -7.33 1.98 14.41
N ASN A 364 -8.27 1.82 15.34
CA ASN A 364 -8.25 0.75 16.34
C ASN A 364 -8.26 -0.64 15.70
N VAL A 365 -9.10 -0.85 14.68
CA VAL A 365 -9.30 -2.17 14.06
C VAL A 365 -8.01 -2.67 13.41
N PHE A 366 -7.31 -1.84 12.62
CA PHE A 366 -6.15 -2.32 11.87
C PHE A 366 -4.85 -2.24 12.66
N PHE A 367 -4.65 -1.17 13.47
CA PHE A 367 -3.35 -0.89 14.09
C PHE A 367 -2.91 -1.95 15.10
N PHE A 368 -3.87 -2.58 15.78
CA PHE A 368 -3.61 -3.63 16.77
C PHE A 368 -3.64 -5.05 16.20
N LEU A 369 -3.81 -5.23 14.90
CA LEU A 369 -3.59 -6.51 14.24
C LEU A 369 -2.13 -6.97 14.43
N ARG A 370 -1.90 -8.28 14.34
CA ARG A 370 -0.55 -8.84 14.48
C ARG A 370 0.26 -8.54 13.22
N GLY A 371 1.37 -7.81 13.38
CA GLY A 371 2.20 -7.38 12.27
C GLY A 371 2.93 -6.08 12.57
N THR A 372 3.63 -5.55 11.58
CA THR A 372 4.20 -4.20 11.59
C THR A 372 3.21 -3.27 10.89
N PRO A 373 2.47 -2.41 11.63
CA PRO A 373 1.43 -1.57 11.03
C PRO A 373 2.06 -0.47 10.18
N PHE A 374 1.43 -0.18 9.04
CA PHE A 374 1.76 0.95 8.17
C PHE A 374 0.61 1.95 8.15
N ILE A 375 0.94 3.20 8.47
CA ILE A 375 0.05 4.36 8.40
C ILE A 375 0.39 5.11 7.11
N TYR A 376 -0.62 5.44 6.31
CA TYR A 376 -0.40 6.26 5.12
C TYR A 376 -0.51 7.75 5.48
N GLN A 377 0.29 8.62 4.84
CA GLN A 377 0.25 10.07 5.06
C GLN A 377 -1.17 10.63 4.97
N GLY A 378 -1.55 11.38 6.00
CA GLY A 378 -2.88 11.98 6.12
C GLY A 378 -3.94 11.08 6.76
N GLN A 379 -3.71 9.77 6.90
CA GLN A 379 -4.60 8.86 7.60
C GLN A 379 -4.72 9.24 9.08
N GLU A 380 -3.61 9.66 9.68
CA GLU A 380 -3.51 10.05 11.09
C GLU A 380 -4.22 11.35 11.45
N ILE A 381 -4.68 12.09 10.45
CA ILE A 381 -5.51 13.29 10.63
C ILE A 381 -6.90 13.15 10.02
N GLY A 382 -7.20 11.99 9.43
CA GLY A 382 -8.50 11.69 8.82
C GLY A 382 -8.75 12.41 7.50
N MET A 383 -7.73 12.53 6.64
CA MET A 383 -7.93 13.04 5.27
C MET A 383 -8.93 12.17 4.52
N ASP A 384 -9.74 12.80 3.70
CA ASP A 384 -10.85 12.22 2.96
C ASP A 384 -10.67 12.27 1.45
N ASN A 385 -11.54 11.56 0.71
CA ASN A 385 -11.59 11.62 -0.74
C ASN A 385 -12.03 13.00 -1.23
N PHE A 386 -11.64 13.31 -2.45
CA PHE A 386 -12.04 14.54 -3.12
C PHE A 386 -12.87 14.25 -4.36
N VAL A 387 -14.10 14.77 -4.40
CA VAL A 387 -15.00 14.60 -5.55
C VAL A 387 -14.62 15.58 -6.66
N ARG A 388 -14.35 15.05 -7.86
CA ARG A 388 -14.05 15.81 -9.08
C ARG A 388 -15.27 15.81 -10.01
N ASN A 389 -15.45 16.90 -10.74
CA ASN A 389 -16.64 17.11 -11.57
C ASN A 389 -16.43 16.71 -13.05
N ASP A 390 -15.19 16.50 -13.46
CA ASP A 390 -14.84 16.15 -14.83
C ASP A 390 -13.62 15.21 -14.84
N ILE A 391 -13.59 14.28 -15.81
CA ILE A 391 -12.49 13.31 -15.95
C ILE A 391 -11.13 13.98 -16.20
N SER A 392 -11.12 15.17 -16.80
CA SER A 392 -9.89 15.93 -17.03
C SER A 392 -9.24 16.48 -15.76
N GLU A 393 -9.94 16.45 -14.62
CA GLU A 393 -9.40 16.84 -13.32
C GLU A 393 -8.56 15.73 -12.67
N PHE A 394 -8.58 14.52 -13.22
CA PHE A 394 -7.78 13.39 -12.72
C PHE A 394 -6.41 13.36 -13.40
N ASP A 395 -5.38 13.15 -12.61
CA ASP A 395 -4.02 12.87 -13.10
C ASP A 395 -3.84 11.37 -13.38
N ASP A 396 -4.37 10.52 -12.53
CA ASP A 396 -4.24 9.08 -12.55
C ASP A 396 -4.69 8.44 -13.88
N ILE A 397 -3.75 7.77 -14.54
CA ILE A 397 -3.98 7.08 -15.82
C ILE A 397 -4.99 5.93 -15.69
N ALA A 398 -4.95 5.17 -14.58
CA ALA A 398 -5.91 4.11 -14.33
C ALA A 398 -7.34 4.65 -14.23
N SER A 399 -7.53 5.81 -13.61
CA SER A 399 -8.83 6.49 -13.51
C SER A 399 -9.39 6.88 -14.88
N LYS A 400 -8.54 7.38 -15.77
CA LYS A 400 -8.93 7.73 -17.15
C LYS A 400 -9.32 6.51 -17.96
N ASP A 401 -8.59 5.40 -17.82
CA ASP A 401 -8.93 4.12 -18.46
C ASP A 401 -10.26 3.57 -17.95
N GLN A 402 -10.42 3.49 -16.62
CA GLN A 402 -11.63 2.96 -16.00
C GLN A 402 -12.88 3.76 -16.38
N TYR A 403 -12.74 5.08 -16.56
CA TYR A 403 -13.82 5.92 -17.09
C TYR A 403 -14.20 5.51 -18.51
N GLN A 404 -13.21 5.34 -19.41
CA GLN A 404 -13.47 4.94 -20.80
C GLN A 404 -14.04 3.52 -20.89
N ARG A 405 -13.57 2.61 -20.05
CA ARG A 405 -14.10 1.23 -19.98
C ARG A 405 -15.55 1.21 -19.52
N ALA A 406 -15.91 1.98 -18.50
CA ALA A 406 -17.30 2.10 -18.06
C ALA A 406 -18.21 2.62 -19.19
N LEU A 407 -17.77 3.64 -19.95
CA LEU A 407 -18.50 4.12 -21.13
C LEU A 407 -18.63 3.01 -22.20
N GLY A 408 -17.57 2.23 -22.45
CA GLY A 408 -17.58 1.10 -23.38
C GLY A 408 -18.56 0.00 -22.99
N GLU A 409 -18.78 -0.23 -21.70
CA GLU A 409 -19.78 -1.16 -21.14
C GLU A 409 -21.20 -0.58 -21.13
N GLY A 410 -21.41 0.66 -21.58
CA GLY A 410 -22.71 1.29 -21.75
C GLY A 410 -23.19 2.14 -20.56
N PHE A 411 -22.34 2.40 -19.57
CA PHE A 411 -22.66 3.35 -18.51
C PHE A 411 -22.65 4.80 -19.04
N SER A 412 -23.43 5.67 -18.41
CA SER A 412 -23.41 7.10 -18.71
C SER A 412 -22.12 7.77 -18.21
N SER A 413 -21.79 8.95 -18.73
CA SER A 413 -20.65 9.74 -18.26
C SER A 413 -20.73 10.09 -16.77
N GLU A 414 -21.94 10.28 -16.24
CA GLU A 414 -22.17 10.58 -14.82
C GLU A 414 -21.88 9.33 -13.96
N GLU A 415 -22.37 8.15 -14.36
CA GLU A 415 -22.09 6.90 -13.68
C GLU A 415 -20.60 6.54 -13.75
N ALA A 416 -19.98 6.67 -14.91
CA ALA A 416 -18.54 6.44 -15.08
C ALA A 416 -17.71 7.35 -14.17
N LEU A 417 -18.06 8.64 -14.09
CA LEU A 417 -17.40 9.61 -13.21
C LEU A 417 -17.64 9.28 -11.72
N TYR A 418 -18.84 8.80 -11.35
CA TYR A 418 -19.13 8.35 -9.99
C TYR A 418 -18.21 7.19 -9.58
N PHE A 419 -18.03 6.16 -10.42
CA PHE A 419 -17.16 5.04 -10.12
C PHE A 419 -15.70 5.47 -9.94
N VAL A 420 -15.23 6.34 -10.82
CA VAL A 420 -13.86 6.88 -10.74
C VAL A 420 -13.66 7.71 -9.48
N ASN A 421 -14.59 8.60 -9.13
CA ASN A 421 -14.52 9.38 -7.89
C ASN A 421 -14.43 8.49 -6.64
N LYS A 422 -15.07 7.31 -6.65
CA LYS A 422 -15.01 6.38 -5.51
C LYS A 422 -13.67 5.66 -5.39
N ARG A 423 -13.02 5.32 -6.51
CA ARG A 423 -11.88 4.39 -6.53
C ARG A 423 -10.54 4.99 -6.97
N SER A 424 -10.55 6.21 -7.53
CA SER A 424 -9.33 6.84 -8.04
C SER A 424 -8.21 6.89 -7.00
N ARG A 425 -7.00 6.53 -7.45
CA ARG A 425 -5.75 6.70 -6.70
C ARG A 425 -5.47 8.16 -6.34
N ASP A 426 -5.96 9.12 -7.14
CA ASP A 426 -5.82 10.56 -6.87
C ASP A 426 -6.46 11.00 -5.55
N ASN A 427 -7.39 10.23 -5.01
CA ASN A 427 -7.99 10.52 -3.71
C ASN A 427 -6.96 10.48 -2.57
N SER A 428 -6.03 9.55 -2.62
CA SER A 428 -4.95 9.42 -1.63
C SER A 428 -3.69 10.22 -2.00
N ARG A 429 -3.60 10.71 -3.26
CA ARG A 429 -2.44 11.48 -3.77
C ARG A 429 -2.57 12.98 -3.60
N THR A 430 -3.67 13.47 -3.00
CA THR A 430 -3.84 14.89 -2.68
C THR A 430 -2.78 15.35 -1.67
N PRO A 431 -2.31 16.62 -1.75
CA PRO A 431 -1.31 17.14 -0.84
C PRO A 431 -1.71 17.04 0.62
N MET A 432 -0.74 16.67 1.47
CA MET A 432 -0.88 16.62 2.93
C MET A 432 -1.34 17.96 3.49
N GLN A 433 -2.33 17.94 4.37
CA GLN A 433 -2.94 19.15 4.96
C GLN A 433 -2.23 19.52 6.26
N TRP A 434 -1.18 20.33 6.15
CA TRP A 434 -0.38 20.77 7.30
C TRP A 434 -1.04 21.91 8.09
N GLY A 435 -1.87 22.71 7.44
CA GLY A 435 -2.55 23.85 8.04
C GLY A 435 -3.76 24.28 7.24
N ASN A 436 -4.45 25.32 7.71
CA ASN A 436 -5.69 25.83 7.13
C ASN A 436 -5.50 26.92 6.06
N SER A 437 -4.26 27.21 5.65
CA SER A 437 -3.95 28.17 4.61
C SER A 437 -4.48 27.74 3.23
N LYS A 438 -4.46 28.66 2.27
CA LYS A 438 -4.99 28.44 0.91
C LYS A 438 -4.39 27.22 0.23
N ASN A 439 -3.09 26.94 0.44
CA ASN A 439 -2.38 25.78 -0.08
C ASN A 439 -2.29 24.62 0.94
N ALA A 440 -3.16 24.60 1.95
CA ALA A 440 -3.18 23.62 3.04
C ALA A 440 -1.87 23.57 3.86
N GLY A 441 -1.02 24.58 3.80
CA GLY A 441 0.30 24.58 4.42
C GLY A 441 1.28 23.60 3.74
N PHE A 442 0.98 23.17 2.53
CA PHE A 442 1.79 22.22 1.76
C PHE A 442 3.17 22.78 1.40
N SER A 443 3.27 24.10 1.20
CA SER A 443 4.54 24.83 1.09
C SER A 443 4.50 26.13 1.88
N LYS A 444 5.67 26.79 2.04
CA LYS A 444 5.80 28.07 2.75
C LYS A 444 5.13 29.23 2.01
N ASP A 445 5.12 29.21 0.67
CA ASP A 445 4.40 30.19 -0.15
C ASP A 445 2.95 29.73 -0.34
N GLU A 446 2.02 30.37 0.32
CA GLU A 446 0.57 30.09 0.22
C GLU A 446 -0.01 30.24 -1.19
N ASN A 447 0.72 30.88 -2.11
CA ASN A 447 0.31 31.05 -3.50
C ASN A 447 0.89 29.96 -4.42
N SER A 448 1.80 29.14 -3.95
CA SER A 448 2.30 27.97 -4.68
C SER A 448 1.13 27.05 -5.04
N LYS A 449 1.06 26.64 -6.29
CA LYS A 449 0.04 25.72 -6.79
C LYS A 449 0.60 24.30 -6.72
N SER A 450 -0.10 23.42 -6.01
CA SER A 450 0.24 22.01 -5.99
C SER A 450 0.04 21.35 -7.37
N TRP A 451 0.82 20.32 -7.64
CA TRP A 451 0.80 19.53 -8.88
C TRP A 451 -0.57 18.87 -9.13
N ILE A 452 -1.32 18.56 -8.07
CA ILE A 452 -2.69 18.06 -8.12
C ILE A 452 -3.59 18.92 -7.25
N LYS A 453 -4.88 18.97 -7.55
CA LYS A 453 -5.86 19.79 -6.87
C LYS A 453 -6.03 19.40 -5.40
N LEU A 454 -6.07 20.38 -4.50
CA LEU A 454 -6.36 20.20 -3.07
C LEU A 454 -7.81 19.75 -2.85
N THR A 455 -8.05 19.01 -1.77
CA THR A 455 -9.40 18.53 -1.40
C THR A 455 -10.36 19.66 -1.03
N GLY A 456 -9.84 20.76 -0.49
CA GLY A 456 -10.66 21.84 0.07
C GLY A 456 -11.07 21.65 1.53
N SER A 457 -10.81 20.48 2.12
CA SER A 457 -11.16 20.16 3.52
C SER A 457 -10.15 20.66 4.55
N GLN A 458 -9.06 21.31 4.14
CA GLN A 458 -7.99 21.79 5.05
C GLN A 458 -8.48 22.77 6.12
N ALA A 459 -9.63 23.41 5.93
CA ALA A 459 -10.22 24.29 6.93
C ALA A 459 -10.71 23.56 8.20
N THR A 460 -10.99 22.26 8.07
CA THR A 460 -11.52 21.40 9.14
C THR A 460 -10.61 20.23 9.47
N THR A 461 -9.79 19.81 8.50
CA THR A 461 -8.92 18.64 8.61
C THR A 461 -7.49 19.06 8.31
N ASN A 462 -6.67 19.29 9.33
CA ASN A 462 -5.26 19.65 9.15
C ASN A 462 -4.44 19.35 10.39
N VAL A 463 -3.11 19.22 10.21
CA VAL A 463 -2.17 18.92 11.29
C VAL A 463 -2.12 20.00 12.35
N ALA A 464 -2.12 21.30 11.94
CA ALA A 464 -1.93 22.42 12.88
C ALA A 464 -3.00 22.48 13.96
N ASP A 465 -4.25 22.17 13.61
CA ASP A 465 -5.37 22.16 14.55
C ASP A 465 -5.37 20.89 15.42
N GLN A 466 -4.96 19.75 14.86
CA GLN A 466 -5.03 18.45 15.55
C GLN A 466 -3.83 18.13 16.46
N ILE A 467 -2.64 18.64 16.17
CA ILE A 467 -1.38 18.22 16.85
C ILE A 467 -1.37 18.50 18.35
N ASN A 468 -2.11 19.52 18.79
CA ASN A 468 -2.22 19.90 20.20
C ASN A 468 -3.62 19.61 20.79
N ASP A 469 -4.54 19.13 20.00
CA ASP A 469 -5.85 18.69 20.47
C ASP A 469 -5.76 17.25 20.98
N LYS A 470 -5.97 17.06 22.30
CA LYS A 470 -5.89 15.76 22.97
C LYS A 470 -6.96 14.76 22.51
N ASP A 471 -8.05 15.25 21.95
CA ASP A 471 -9.19 14.45 21.52
C ASP A 471 -9.18 14.23 19.98
N SER A 472 -8.21 14.78 19.25
CA SER A 472 -8.07 14.65 17.80
C SER A 472 -7.74 13.23 17.33
N ILE A 473 -7.88 12.98 16.02
CA ILE A 473 -7.46 11.73 15.37
C ILE A 473 -5.95 11.56 15.52
N PHE A 474 -5.16 12.63 15.33
CA PHE A 474 -3.71 12.62 15.52
C PHE A 474 -3.30 12.14 16.93
N SER A 475 -3.92 12.70 17.97
CA SER A 475 -3.65 12.33 19.35
C SER A 475 -4.07 10.90 19.67
N HIS A 476 -5.13 10.41 19.01
CA HIS A 476 -5.56 9.03 19.10
C HIS A 476 -4.51 8.07 18.51
N TYR A 477 -4.00 8.34 17.30
CA TYR A 477 -2.90 7.57 16.70
C TYR A 477 -1.64 7.59 17.56
N LYS A 478 -1.25 8.77 18.07
CA LYS A 478 -0.11 8.90 18.96
C LYS A 478 -0.24 8.04 20.21
N LYS A 479 -1.41 8.01 20.82
CA LYS A 479 -1.69 7.16 21.98
C LYS A 479 -1.62 5.66 21.64
N MET A 480 -2.13 5.24 20.47
CA MET A 480 -2.06 3.86 20.01
C MET A 480 -0.62 3.42 19.79
N ILE A 481 0.19 4.27 19.15
CA ILE A 481 1.60 4.02 18.89
C ILE A 481 2.37 3.90 20.21
N ASP A 482 2.12 4.81 21.16
CA ASP A 482 2.76 4.77 22.49
C ASP A 482 2.42 3.48 23.23
N LEU A 483 1.16 3.04 23.25
CA LEU A 483 0.74 1.77 23.86
C LEU A 483 1.45 0.56 23.24
N ARG A 484 1.68 0.57 21.93
CA ARG A 484 2.36 -0.52 21.23
C ARG A 484 3.87 -0.53 21.52
N GLN A 485 4.50 0.65 21.64
CA GLN A 485 5.95 0.77 21.79
C GLN A 485 6.38 0.75 23.25
N ASN A 486 5.55 1.26 24.14
CA ASN A 486 5.88 1.52 25.52
C ASN A 486 4.84 0.93 26.50
N GLY A 487 5.23 0.75 27.72
CA GLY A 487 4.31 0.39 28.78
C GLY A 487 4.03 -1.11 28.93
N LYS A 488 3.06 -1.39 29.80
CA LYS A 488 2.70 -2.75 30.29
C LYS A 488 2.31 -3.72 29.17
N TYR A 489 1.65 -3.24 28.11
CA TYR A 489 1.06 -4.08 27.09
C TYR A 489 1.88 -4.11 25.77
N SER A 490 3.03 -3.47 25.72
CA SER A 490 3.80 -3.33 24.48
C SER A 490 4.17 -4.68 23.84
N ASP A 491 4.61 -5.66 24.64
CA ASP A 491 4.92 -7.00 24.13
C ASP A 491 3.64 -7.74 23.67
N CYS A 492 2.52 -7.58 24.37
CA CYS A 492 1.26 -8.16 24.00
C CYS A 492 0.74 -7.60 22.67
N LEU A 493 0.79 -6.28 22.50
CA LEU A 493 0.34 -5.59 21.29
C LEU A 493 1.30 -5.78 20.11
N THR A 494 2.58 -6.03 20.36
CA THR A 494 3.58 -6.30 19.33
C THR A 494 3.62 -7.80 18.99
N PHE A 495 3.97 -8.66 19.93
CA PHE A 495 4.30 -10.07 19.70
C PHE A 495 3.17 -11.04 20.02
N GLY A 496 2.13 -10.58 20.73
CA GLY A 496 1.02 -11.44 21.14
C GLY A 496 0.35 -12.17 19.98
N ASP A 497 -0.16 -13.35 20.26
CA ASP A 497 -0.95 -14.10 19.30
C ASP A 497 -2.26 -13.37 19.00
N PHE A 498 -2.72 -13.50 17.77
CA PHE A 498 -4.03 -13.07 17.33
C PHE A 498 -5.03 -14.20 17.59
N ILE A 499 -6.13 -13.88 18.27
CA ILE A 499 -7.24 -14.81 18.50
C ILE A 499 -8.51 -14.14 17.95
N SER A 500 -9.13 -14.76 16.96
CA SER A 500 -10.40 -14.31 16.40
C SER A 500 -11.53 -14.49 17.39
N VAL A 501 -12.45 -13.54 17.47
CA VAL A 501 -13.66 -13.60 18.30
C VAL A 501 -14.88 -13.52 17.37
N PRO A 502 -15.36 -14.66 16.84
CA PRO A 502 -16.49 -14.72 15.93
C PRO A 502 -17.80 -14.57 16.70
N LEU A 503 -18.25 -13.32 16.87
CA LEU A 503 -19.51 -13.00 17.53
C LEU A 503 -20.71 -13.29 16.61
N GLU A 504 -21.86 -13.63 17.22
CA GLU A 504 -23.14 -13.77 16.49
C GLU A 504 -23.60 -12.43 15.88
N ASN A 505 -23.24 -11.32 16.51
CA ASN A 505 -23.52 -9.98 15.99
C ASN A 505 -22.59 -9.64 14.82
N GLU A 506 -23.14 -9.67 13.60
CA GLU A 506 -22.43 -9.39 12.35
C GLU A 506 -21.98 -7.92 12.16
N LYS A 507 -22.41 -7.01 13.05
CA LYS A 507 -22.00 -5.58 13.02
C LYS A 507 -20.79 -5.30 13.89
N ILE A 508 -20.26 -6.30 14.59
CA ILE A 508 -19.13 -6.17 15.50
C ILE A 508 -17.92 -6.92 14.94
N ILE A 509 -16.79 -6.25 14.93
CA ILE A 509 -15.46 -6.87 14.72
C ILE A 509 -14.76 -6.93 16.07
N ALA A 510 -14.36 -8.14 16.49
CA ALA A 510 -13.65 -8.34 17.75
C ALA A 510 -12.54 -9.37 17.61
N TYR A 511 -11.39 -9.08 18.22
CA TYR A 511 -10.27 -10.02 18.31
C TYR A 511 -9.45 -9.76 19.57
N VAL A 512 -8.67 -10.74 20.00
CA VAL A 512 -7.81 -10.64 21.18
C VAL A 512 -6.35 -10.77 20.78
N ARG A 513 -5.51 -9.94 21.37
CA ARG A 513 -4.06 -10.12 21.40
C ARG A 513 -3.67 -10.78 22.71
N LYS A 514 -2.89 -11.87 22.67
CA LYS A 514 -2.49 -12.64 23.85
C LYS A 514 -0.99 -12.85 23.92
N TYR A 515 -0.37 -12.49 25.03
CA TYR A 515 1.04 -12.73 25.31
C TYR A 515 1.24 -13.16 26.77
N GLY A 516 1.66 -14.40 26.99
CA GLY A 516 1.70 -14.96 28.34
C GLY A 516 0.32 -14.90 29.01
N ASN A 517 0.25 -14.20 30.13
CA ASN A 517 -1.01 -14.00 30.90
C ASN A 517 -1.77 -12.73 30.49
N GLN A 518 -1.17 -11.89 29.63
CA GLN A 518 -1.81 -10.66 29.18
C GLN A 518 -2.75 -10.95 28.02
N LYS A 519 -3.94 -10.34 28.07
CA LYS A 519 -4.93 -10.38 26.99
C LYS A 519 -5.50 -8.98 26.81
N VAL A 520 -5.53 -8.54 25.59
CA VAL A 520 -6.08 -7.24 25.19
C VAL A 520 -7.10 -7.48 24.08
N LEU A 521 -8.35 -7.14 24.36
CA LEU A 521 -9.47 -7.22 23.43
C LEU A 521 -9.57 -5.91 22.64
N CYS A 522 -9.60 -6.00 21.32
CA CYS A 522 -10.07 -4.95 20.43
C CYS A 522 -11.47 -5.32 19.98
N ILE A 523 -12.43 -4.39 20.14
CA ILE A 523 -13.83 -4.62 19.79
C ILE A 523 -14.45 -3.34 19.25
N SER A 524 -15.14 -3.42 18.10
CA SER A 524 -15.60 -2.27 17.33
C SER A 524 -16.98 -2.49 16.75
N ASN A 525 -17.89 -1.56 16.99
CA ASN A 525 -19.22 -1.53 16.40
C ASN A 525 -19.21 -0.75 15.07
N PHE A 526 -19.41 -1.44 13.97
CA PHE A 526 -19.49 -0.83 12.62
C PHE A 526 -20.89 -0.33 12.25
N SER A 527 -21.84 -0.37 13.16
CA SER A 527 -23.21 0.11 12.98
C SER A 527 -23.39 1.52 13.55
N GLU A 528 -24.27 2.32 12.95
CA GLU A 528 -24.75 3.60 13.52
C GLU A 528 -25.58 3.40 14.79
N LEU A 529 -26.13 2.21 14.97
CA LEU A 529 -27.00 1.89 16.08
C LEU A 529 -26.22 1.27 17.23
N LYS A 530 -26.72 1.45 18.43
CA LYS A 530 -26.21 0.73 19.61
C LYS A 530 -26.22 -0.77 19.36
N GLN A 531 -25.18 -1.45 19.79
CA GLN A 531 -25.05 -2.90 19.72
C GLN A 531 -24.69 -3.47 21.08
N GLU A 532 -25.18 -4.67 21.35
CA GLU A 532 -24.88 -5.41 22.59
C GLU A 532 -24.01 -6.63 22.26
N VAL A 533 -23.08 -6.94 23.15
CA VAL A 533 -22.24 -8.14 23.11
C VAL A 533 -22.24 -8.80 24.50
N LYS A 534 -22.44 -10.11 24.54
CA LYS A 534 -22.32 -10.88 25.77
C LYS A 534 -20.86 -11.25 26.03
N LEU A 535 -20.38 -11.02 27.25
CA LEU A 535 -19.04 -11.42 27.66
C LEU A 535 -18.83 -12.94 27.57
N SER A 536 -19.88 -13.73 27.72
CA SER A 536 -19.85 -15.19 27.56
C SER A 536 -19.52 -15.63 26.12
N GLU A 537 -19.88 -14.86 25.08
CA GLU A 537 -19.50 -15.15 23.71
C GLU A 537 -17.98 -14.97 23.51
N ILE A 538 -17.41 -13.91 24.08
CA ILE A 538 -15.97 -13.66 24.05
C ILE A 538 -15.22 -14.74 24.85
N ALA A 539 -15.70 -15.06 26.05
CA ALA A 539 -15.14 -16.13 26.89
C ALA A 539 -15.10 -17.48 26.14
N LYS A 540 -16.21 -17.83 25.46
CA LYS A 540 -16.31 -19.04 24.63
C LYS A 540 -15.26 -19.08 23.52
N ALA A 541 -15.04 -17.97 22.82
CA ALA A 541 -14.03 -17.86 21.77
C ALA A 541 -12.60 -18.08 22.31
N LEU A 542 -12.35 -17.70 23.57
CA LEU A 542 -11.07 -17.89 24.25
C LEU A 542 -10.92 -19.27 24.93
N GLY A 543 -11.97 -20.09 24.94
CA GLY A 543 -12.00 -21.35 25.70
C GLY A 543 -12.03 -21.16 27.22
N GLU A 544 -12.55 -20.01 27.69
CA GLU A 544 -12.61 -19.62 29.11
C GLU A 544 -14.04 -19.71 29.66
N LYS A 545 -14.16 -19.85 30.96
CA LYS A 545 -15.49 -19.92 31.61
C LYS A 545 -16.13 -18.52 31.70
N GLU A 546 -15.34 -17.53 32.02
CA GLU A 546 -15.74 -16.13 32.14
C GLU A 546 -14.58 -15.22 31.81
N ILE A 547 -14.87 -13.98 31.40
CA ILE A 547 -13.91 -12.89 31.25
C ILE A 547 -14.39 -11.69 32.09
N LYS A 548 -13.43 -10.85 32.44
CA LYS A 548 -13.70 -9.59 33.13
C LYS A 548 -13.10 -8.46 32.36
N ILE A 549 -13.85 -7.39 32.18
CA ILE A 549 -13.33 -6.15 31.60
C ILE A 549 -12.44 -5.47 32.64
N GLY A 550 -11.19 -5.28 32.31
CA GLY A 550 -10.19 -4.60 33.12
C GLY A 550 -10.01 -3.13 32.71
N GLU A 551 -8.76 -2.72 32.55
CA GLU A 551 -8.39 -1.36 32.17
C GLU A 551 -8.79 -1.04 30.73
N ILE A 552 -9.48 0.09 30.50
CA ILE A 552 -9.78 0.61 29.17
C ILE A 552 -8.56 1.39 28.68
N LEU A 553 -7.86 0.84 27.67
CA LEU A 553 -6.63 1.41 27.13
C LEU A 553 -6.92 2.49 26.09
N ILE A 554 -7.88 2.21 25.19
CA ILE A 554 -8.36 3.12 24.15
C ILE A 554 -9.88 3.06 24.10
N ASN A 555 -10.51 4.21 23.95
CA ASN A 555 -11.93 4.38 23.64
C ASN A 555 -12.05 5.60 22.74
N ASN A 556 -12.80 5.51 21.65
CA ASN A 556 -13.11 6.65 20.78
C ASN A 556 -14.37 7.43 21.21
N PHE A 557 -14.92 7.11 22.38
CA PHE A 557 -16.07 7.76 23.04
C PHE A 557 -15.78 8.11 24.50
N ASP A 558 -16.56 9.07 25.03
CA ASP A 558 -16.58 9.39 26.44
C ASP A 558 -17.50 8.42 27.20
N GLY A 559 -16.96 7.31 27.64
CA GLY A 559 -17.71 6.39 28.46
C GLY A 559 -17.86 5.00 27.87
N PHE A 560 -18.33 4.10 28.70
CA PHE A 560 -18.49 2.69 28.42
C PHE A 560 -19.61 2.15 29.31
N GLU A 561 -20.60 1.53 28.71
CA GLU A 561 -21.75 1.00 29.39
C GLU A 561 -21.65 -0.52 29.53
N LYS A 562 -21.80 -1.02 30.75
CA LYS A 562 -21.86 -2.45 31.06
C LYS A 562 -23.12 -2.74 31.87
N ASP A 563 -23.97 -3.64 31.39
CA ASP A 563 -25.16 -4.14 32.08
C ASP A 563 -25.02 -5.65 32.32
N GLY A 564 -24.63 -5.99 33.56
CA GLY A 564 -24.40 -7.39 33.95
C GLY A 564 -23.32 -8.08 33.10
N GLU A 565 -23.73 -9.10 32.34
CA GLU A 565 -22.88 -9.84 31.39
C GLU A 565 -22.81 -9.22 29.99
N LYS A 566 -23.54 -8.12 29.75
CA LYS A 566 -23.57 -7.45 28.46
C LYS A 566 -22.72 -6.20 28.49
N VAL A 567 -22.09 -5.95 27.36
CA VAL A 567 -21.44 -4.69 27.05
C VAL A 567 -22.22 -4.02 25.94
N VAL A 568 -22.55 -2.75 26.14
CA VAL A 568 -23.30 -1.94 25.18
C VAL A 568 -22.35 -0.97 24.50
N PHE A 569 -22.37 -0.98 23.19
CA PHE A 569 -21.56 -0.09 22.35
C PHE A 569 -22.44 0.96 21.70
N GLU A 570 -22.05 2.21 21.78
CA GLU A 570 -22.63 3.28 20.97
C GLU A 570 -22.38 3.02 19.48
N GLY A 571 -23.14 3.70 18.61
CA GLY A 571 -22.89 3.65 17.18
C GLY A 571 -21.45 4.07 16.86
N PHE A 572 -20.71 3.22 16.13
CA PHE A 572 -19.31 3.41 15.79
C PHE A 572 -18.33 3.48 16.98
N GLN A 573 -18.71 2.98 18.13
CA GLN A 573 -17.78 2.87 19.26
C GLN A 573 -16.77 1.74 19.06
N SER A 574 -15.51 2.02 19.43
CA SER A 574 -14.40 1.07 19.40
C SER A 574 -13.57 1.15 20.67
N LEU A 575 -13.26 -0.01 21.25
CA LEU A 575 -12.51 -0.16 22.48
C LEU A 575 -11.27 -1.03 22.29
N LEU A 576 -10.20 -0.66 22.96
CA LEU A 576 -9.09 -1.54 23.32
C LEU A 576 -9.07 -1.69 24.83
N VAL A 577 -9.21 -2.92 25.33
CA VAL A 577 -9.44 -3.17 26.77
C VAL A 577 -8.74 -4.42 27.25
N GLU A 578 -8.19 -4.38 28.48
CA GLU A 578 -7.68 -5.57 29.19
C GLU A 578 -8.82 -6.52 29.54
N ILE A 579 -8.60 -7.85 29.38
CA ILE A 579 -9.57 -8.88 29.76
C ILE A 579 -8.91 -10.03 30.53
#